data_0c42c37881784dab851d4145f637f534
#
_entry.id   0c42c37881784dab851d4145f637f534
#
_cell.length_a   1.000
_cell.length_b   1.000
_cell.length_c   1.000
_cell.angle_alpha   90.00
_cell.angle_beta   90.00
_cell.angle_gamma   90.00
#
_symmetry.space_group_name_H-M   'P 1'
#
loop_
_entity.id
_entity.type
_entity.pdbx_description
1 polymer ?
#
loop_
_entity_poly.entity_id
_entity_poly.type
_entity_poly.pdbx_seq_one_letter_code
_entity_poly.pdbx_strand_id
1 'polypeptide(L)'
;LSLAPHRGVPTKPLRIMIMGIPNVGKSTLMNALLKKRVAKVGDEPAVTKTQQKLYLDKHTVLVDTPGLMWPKIEMDSDGMMLAASHAIGTNALIEEEVAFFLGDLLLERYPQLLTARYGFKTEGMDGIAVVENVASRRGFRVRGGEYDIEKAAHVLLHDYRTGALGRISLETPETRAVRIAAHEVEMAEKARIAAEKAAARAEEAARGKRGT
;
A
#
# COMPACT_ATOMS: atom_id res chain seq x y z
N LEU A 1 10.75 -0.53 27.67
CA LEU A 1 9.58 0.16 28.23
C LEU A 1 9.34 -0.44 29.62
N SER A 2 9.75 0.28 30.69
CA SER A 2 9.47 -0.07 32.08
C SER A 2 8.05 0.40 32.39
N LEU A 3 7.09 -0.51 32.46
CA LEU A 3 5.76 -0.22 32.98
C LEU A 3 5.85 -0.14 34.51
N ALA A 4 5.63 1.04 35.08
CA ALA A 4 5.60 1.22 36.51
C ALA A 4 4.51 0.32 37.14
N PRO A 5 4.82 -0.43 38.21
CA PRO A 5 3.83 -1.26 38.87
C PRO A 5 2.76 -0.40 39.56
N HIS A 6 1.50 -0.59 39.21
CA HIS A 6 0.37 0.01 39.91
C HIS A 6 0.30 -0.57 41.34
N ARG A 7 0.54 0.26 42.33
CA ARG A 7 0.44 -0.13 43.75
C ARG A 7 -1.02 -0.41 44.12
N GLY A 8 -1.32 -1.61 44.61
CA GLY A 8 -2.46 -1.91 45.46
C GLY A 8 -3.81 -2.21 44.82
N VAL A 9 -3.90 -2.42 43.50
CA VAL A 9 -5.14 -2.86 42.83
C VAL A 9 -5.01 -4.33 42.48
N PRO A 10 -6.08 -5.20 42.63
CA PRO A 10 -6.08 -6.54 42.09
C PRO A 10 -5.69 -6.43 40.62
N THR A 11 -4.60 -7.08 40.23
CA THR A 11 -3.98 -6.92 38.91
C THR A 11 -4.94 -7.39 37.83
N LYS A 12 -5.68 -6.45 37.25
CA LYS A 12 -6.36 -6.71 35.99
C LYS A 12 -5.29 -7.06 34.95
N PRO A 13 -5.50 -8.08 34.13
CA PRO A 13 -4.52 -8.45 33.10
C PRO A 13 -4.23 -7.26 32.19
N LEU A 14 -2.97 -7.04 31.93
CA LEU A 14 -2.51 -6.05 30.93
C LEU A 14 -3.12 -6.39 29.57
N ARG A 15 -3.79 -5.44 28.96
CA ARG A 15 -4.36 -5.61 27.62
C ARG A 15 -3.46 -4.92 26.61
N ILE A 16 -2.90 -5.70 25.71
CA ILE A 16 -2.10 -5.24 24.57
C ILE A 16 -2.97 -5.34 23.32
N MET A 17 -3.20 -4.23 22.65
CA MET A 17 -3.95 -4.18 21.40
C MET A 17 -2.99 -4.05 20.22
N ILE A 18 -3.18 -4.90 19.20
CA ILE A 18 -2.46 -4.81 17.95
C ILE A 18 -3.37 -4.13 16.93
N MET A 19 -2.98 -2.94 16.50
CA MET A 19 -3.74 -2.12 15.54
C MET A 19 -2.95 -1.90 14.27
N GLY A 20 -3.64 -1.67 13.16
CA GLY A 20 -3.04 -1.30 11.87
C GLY A 20 -3.97 -1.58 10.71
N ILE A 21 -3.54 -1.16 9.53
CA ILE A 21 -4.26 -1.39 8.27
C ILE A 21 -4.35 -2.89 7.93
N PRO A 22 -5.23 -3.30 6.99
CA PRO A 22 -5.31 -4.70 6.56
C PRO A 22 -3.96 -5.25 6.07
N ASN A 23 -3.78 -6.55 6.12
CA ASN A 23 -2.67 -7.34 5.54
C ASN A 23 -1.23 -6.96 5.95
N VAL A 24 -1.01 -6.12 6.96
CA VAL A 24 0.33 -5.74 7.45
C VAL A 24 0.95 -6.74 8.45
N GLY A 25 0.38 -7.92 8.60
CA GLY A 25 0.95 -8.99 9.43
C GLY A 25 0.54 -8.94 10.91
N LYS A 26 -0.53 -8.21 11.31
CA LYS A 26 -1.01 -8.16 12.70
C LYS A 26 -1.23 -9.54 13.30
N SER A 27 -2.01 -10.38 12.64
CA SER A 27 -2.31 -11.74 13.09
C SER A 27 -1.08 -12.65 13.03
N THR A 28 -0.18 -12.42 12.09
CA THR A 28 1.11 -13.13 12.00
C THR A 28 1.99 -12.79 13.22
N LEU A 29 2.09 -11.50 13.56
CA LEU A 29 2.82 -11.04 14.74
C LEU A 29 2.23 -11.65 16.01
N MET A 30 0.90 -11.67 16.12
CA MET A 30 0.20 -12.27 17.26
C MET A 30 0.51 -13.76 17.39
N ASN A 31 0.45 -14.52 16.31
CA ASN A 31 0.79 -15.94 16.31
C ASN A 31 2.26 -16.18 16.71
N ALA A 32 3.18 -15.32 16.28
CA ALA A 32 4.58 -15.39 16.66
C ALA A 32 4.77 -15.12 18.17
N LEU A 33 4.09 -14.13 18.74
CA LEU A 33 4.15 -13.82 20.17
C LEU A 33 3.58 -14.95 21.01
N LEU A 34 2.50 -15.59 20.58
CA LEU A 34 1.85 -16.68 21.28
C LEU A 34 2.57 -18.03 21.08
N LYS A 35 3.55 -18.10 20.15
CA LYS A 35 4.20 -19.34 19.71
C LYS A 35 3.19 -20.44 19.30
N LYS A 36 2.01 -20.03 18.84
CA LYS A 36 0.90 -20.90 18.43
C LYS A 36 0.15 -20.26 17.25
N ARG A 37 -0.37 -21.09 16.35
CA ARG A 37 -1.25 -20.63 15.28
C ARG A 37 -2.69 -20.53 15.77
N VAL A 38 -3.05 -19.44 16.41
CA VAL A 38 -4.36 -19.19 17.03
C VAL A 38 -5.18 -18.20 16.22
N ALA A 39 -4.55 -17.15 15.71
CA ALA A 39 -5.20 -16.18 14.83
C ALA A 39 -5.18 -16.68 13.38
N LYS A 40 -6.30 -16.49 12.66
CA LYS A 40 -6.38 -16.81 11.23
C LYS A 40 -5.47 -15.87 10.46
N VAL A 41 -4.62 -16.44 9.60
CA VAL A 41 -3.75 -15.73 8.68
C VAL A 41 -4.16 -16.14 7.26
N GLY A 42 -4.28 -15.19 6.36
CA GLY A 42 -4.59 -15.44 4.96
C GLY A 42 -4.21 -14.22 4.11
N ASP A 43 -4.06 -14.43 2.83
CA ASP A 43 -3.67 -13.40 1.87
C ASP A 43 -4.86 -12.54 1.39
N GLU A 44 -6.08 -12.86 1.84
CA GLU A 44 -7.27 -12.08 1.50
C GLU A 44 -7.44 -10.87 2.44
N PRO A 45 -7.90 -9.72 1.91
CA PRO A 45 -8.24 -8.55 2.72
C PRO A 45 -9.30 -8.89 3.77
N ALA A 46 -9.13 -8.35 4.99
CA ALA A 46 -10.09 -8.49 6.10
C ALA A 46 -10.33 -9.92 6.62
N VAL A 47 -9.28 -10.75 6.70
CA VAL A 47 -9.35 -12.11 7.29
C VAL A 47 -9.87 -12.10 8.73
N THR A 48 -9.49 -11.10 9.54
CA THR A 48 -9.99 -10.90 10.90
C THR A 48 -11.25 -10.04 10.87
N LYS A 49 -12.42 -10.67 11.02
CA LYS A 49 -13.74 -9.99 10.99
C LYS A 49 -14.21 -9.48 12.35
N THR A 50 -13.71 -10.07 13.43
CA THR A 50 -14.12 -9.76 14.79
C THR A 50 -12.91 -9.66 15.71
N GLN A 51 -13.03 -8.84 16.77
CA GLN A 51 -12.00 -8.70 17.78
C GLN A 51 -11.80 -10.03 18.51
N GLN A 52 -10.57 -10.54 18.56
CA GLN A 52 -10.20 -11.76 19.28
C GLN A 52 -9.34 -11.40 20.49
N LYS A 53 -9.59 -12.08 21.62
CA LYS A 53 -8.80 -11.95 22.86
C LYS A 53 -8.04 -13.25 23.07
N LEU A 54 -6.73 -13.18 23.18
CA LEU A 54 -5.84 -14.31 23.37
C LEU A 54 -4.92 -14.07 24.58
N TYR A 55 -4.82 -15.03 25.47
CA TYR A 55 -4.00 -14.92 26.67
C TYR A 55 -2.55 -15.32 26.37
N LEU A 56 -1.62 -14.38 26.52
CA LEU A 56 -0.19 -14.65 26.43
C LEU A 56 0.30 -15.36 27.70
N ASP A 57 -0.17 -14.87 28.85
CA ASP A 57 0.04 -15.42 30.17
C ASP A 57 -1.11 -15.04 31.12
N LYS A 58 -0.97 -15.34 32.43
CA LYS A 58 -1.99 -15.05 33.45
C LYS A 58 -2.27 -13.55 33.65
N HIS A 59 -1.33 -12.71 33.20
CA HIS A 59 -1.34 -11.26 33.42
C HIS A 59 -1.44 -10.47 32.14
N THR A 60 -1.36 -11.10 30.97
CA THR A 60 -1.30 -10.41 29.67
C THR A 60 -2.29 -10.99 28.69
N VAL A 61 -3.13 -10.12 28.13
CA VAL A 61 -4.12 -10.45 27.07
C VAL A 61 -3.76 -9.69 25.82
N LEU A 62 -3.57 -10.41 24.71
CA LEU A 62 -3.45 -9.83 23.37
C LEU A 62 -4.86 -9.68 22.78
N VAL A 63 -5.09 -8.55 22.14
CA VAL A 63 -6.36 -8.25 21.47
C VAL A 63 -6.04 -8.02 20.00
N ASP A 64 -6.49 -8.94 19.13
CA ASP A 64 -6.43 -8.76 17.67
C ASP A 64 -7.61 -7.91 17.21
N THR A 65 -7.34 -6.97 16.33
CA THR A 65 -8.36 -6.11 15.76
C THR A 65 -8.42 -6.30 14.24
N PRO A 66 -9.63 -6.19 13.65
CA PRO A 66 -9.75 -6.07 12.21
C PRO A 66 -8.85 -4.95 11.69
N GLY A 67 -8.31 -5.13 10.48
CA GLY A 67 -7.59 -4.04 9.83
C GLY A 67 -8.52 -2.86 9.57
N LEU A 68 -8.14 -1.70 10.05
CA LEU A 68 -8.89 -0.46 9.84
C LEU A 68 -8.13 0.42 8.87
N MET A 69 -8.84 0.91 7.86
CA MET A 69 -8.36 1.87 6.89
C MET A 69 -9.38 3.00 6.77
N TRP A 70 -8.90 4.22 6.49
CA TRP A 70 -9.78 5.34 6.18
C TRP A 70 -10.56 5.07 4.89
N PRO A 71 -11.80 5.58 4.79
CA PRO A 71 -12.72 5.23 3.70
C PRO A 71 -12.32 5.81 2.34
N LYS A 72 -11.47 6.84 2.32
CA LYS A 72 -11.01 7.50 1.09
C LYS A 72 -9.50 7.66 1.10
N ILE A 73 -8.86 7.21 0.03
CA ILE A 73 -7.45 7.47 -0.27
C ILE A 73 -7.43 8.71 -1.14
N GLU A 74 -6.77 9.77 -0.67
CA GLU A 74 -6.81 11.09 -1.34
C GLU A 74 -5.80 11.18 -2.49
N MET A 75 -4.64 10.56 -2.33
CA MET A 75 -3.59 10.54 -3.35
C MET A 75 -3.51 9.18 -4.04
N ASP A 76 -3.54 9.17 -5.36
CA ASP A 76 -3.44 7.95 -6.17
C ASP A 76 -2.16 7.17 -5.85
N SER A 77 -1.05 7.87 -5.62
CA SER A 77 0.22 7.26 -5.22
C SER A 77 0.16 6.51 -3.88
N ASP A 78 -0.67 6.95 -2.93
CA ASP A 78 -0.91 6.22 -1.68
C ASP A 78 -1.66 4.92 -1.96
N GLY A 79 -2.65 4.98 -2.86
CA GLY A 79 -3.38 3.81 -3.35
C GLY A 79 -2.45 2.78 -3.99
N MET A 80 -1.55 3.23 -4.87
CA MET A 80 -0.55 2.36 -5.52
C MET A 80 0.40 1.71 -4.50
N MET A 81 0.89 2.46 -3.52
CA MET A 81 1.77 1.89 -2.47
C MET A 81 1.05 0.89 -1.57
N LEU A 82 -0.20 1.17 -1.21
CA LEU A 82 -1.03 0.25 -0.44
C LEU A 82 -1.35 -1.03 -1.23
N ALA A 83 -1.59 -0.92 -2.54
CA ALA A 83 -1.79 -2.07 -3.43
C ALA A 83 -0.49 -2.85 -3.62
N ALA A 84 0.65 -2.19 -3.84
CA ALA A 84 1.96 -2.83 -3.95
C ALA A 84 2.29 -3.65 -2.70
N SER A 85 2.01 -3.12 -1.50
CA SER A 85 2.19 -3.82 -0.22
C SER A 85 1.08 -4.83 0.11
N HIS A 86 0.09 -5.00 -0.76
CA HIS A 86 -1.09 -5.86 -0.55
C HIS A 86 -1.98 -5.47 0.64
N ALA A 87 -1.87 -4.24 1.12
CA ALA A 87 -2.73 -3.71 2.18
C ALA A 87 -4.18 -3.50 1.72
N ILE A 88 -4.37 -3.21 0.43
CA ILE A 88 -5.66 -3.22 -0.28
C ILE A 88 -5.66 -4.30 -1.35
N GLY A 89 -6.85 -4.84 -1.64
CA GLY A 89 -6.99 -5.83 -2.72
C GLY A 89 -6.78 -5.20 -4.10
N THR A 90 -6.24 -5.98 -5.03
CA THR A 90 -5.99 -5.56 -6.42
C THR A 90 -7.28 -5.38 -7.24
N ASN A 91 -8.45 -5.81 -6.71
CA ASN A 91 -9.74 -5.61 -7.39
C ASN A 91 -10.11 -4.13 -7.67
N ALA A 92 -9.43 -3.17 -7.03
CA ALA A 92 -9.63 -1.75 -7.24
C ALA A 92 -8.61 -1.12 -8.22
N LEU A 93 -7.53 -1.85 -8.54
CA LEU A 93 -6.43 -1.40 -9.40
C LEU A 93 -5.92 -2.57 -10.23
N ILE A 94 -5.54 -2.31 -11.46
CA ILE A 94 -4.94 -3.30 -12.36
C ILE A 94 -3.53 -3.64 -11.82
N GLU A 95 -3.25 -4.93 -11.63
CA GLU A 95 -1.99 -5.38 -11.02
C GLU A 95 -0.75 -4.92 -11.81
N GLU A 96 -0.89 -4.81 -13.12
CA GLU A 96 0.14 -4.29 -14.02
C GLU A 96 0.49 -2.83 -13.73
N GLU A 97 -0.51 -1.95 -13.55
CA GLU A 97 -0.29 -0.54 -13.21
C GLU A 97 0.42 -0.38 -11.87
N VAL A 98 0.07 -1.21 -10.89
CA VAL A 98 0.75 -1.23 -9.58
C VAL A 98 2.19 -1.68 -9.73
N ALA A 99 2.47 -2.65 -10.60
CA ALA A 99 3.82 -3.12 -10.88
C ALA A 99 4.66 -2.08 -11.64
N PHE A 100 4.07 -1.34 -12.58
CA PHE A 100 4.73 -0.23 -13.28
C PHE A 100 5.11 0.88 -12.30
N PHE A 101 4.16 1.30 -11.45
CA PHE A 101 4.42 2.26 -10.39
C PHE A 101 5.55 1.81 -9.44
N LEU A 102 5.52 0.53 -9.03
CA LEU A 102 6.60 -0.03 -8.21
C LEU A 102 7.93 -0.04 -8.96
N GLY A 103 7.93 -0.34 -10.26
CA GLY A 103 9.09 -0.29 -11.13
C GLY A 103 9.74 1.09 -11.15
N ASP A 104 8.96 2.15 -11.37
CA ASP A 104 9.43 3.54 -11.36
C ASP A 104 10.04 3.92 -10.00
N LEU A 105 9.36 3.58 -8.91
CA LEU A 105 9.87 3.83 -7.56
C LEU A 105 11.17 3.09 -7.28
N LEU A 106 11.29 1.85 -7.74
CA LEU A 106 12.52 1.05 -7.59
C LEU A 106 13.66 1.60 -8.43
N LEU A 107 13.40 2.11 -9.63
CA LEU A 107 14.40 2.76 -10.48
C LEU A 107 14.94 4.03 -9.83
N GLU A 108 14.08 4.83 -9.23
CA GLU A 108 14.46 6.08 -8.55
C GLU A 108 15.30 5.82 -7.31
N ARG A 109 14.92 4.83 -6.49
CA ARG A 109 15.46 4.70 -5.13
C ARG A 109 16.37 3.49 -4.92
N TYR A 110 16.17 2.43 -5.67
CA TYR A 110 16.81 1.13 -5.45
C TYR A 110 17.23 0.42 -6.74
N PRO A 111 17.80 1.13 -7.77
CA PRO A 111 18.11 0.51 -9.06
C PRO A 111 19.06 -0.69 -8.93
N GLN A 112 19.97 -0.64 -7.93
CA GLN A 112 20.89 -1.74 -7.66
C GLN A 112 20.20 -3.04 -7.24
N LEU A 113 19.01 -2.96 -6.60
CA LEU A 113 18.27 -4.16 -6.19
C LEU A 113 17.63 -4.85 -7.39
N LEU A 114 17.14 -4.09 -8.38
CA LEU A 114 16.65 -4.62 -9.65
C LEU A 114 17.77 -5.34 -10.40
N THR A 115 18.93 -4.69 -10.52
CA THR A 115 20.11 -5.28 -11.17
C THR A 115 20.57 -6.55 -10.45
N ALA A 116 20.62 -6.54 -9.13
CA ALA A 116 21.03 -7.69 -8.33
C ALA A 116 20.05 -8.88 -8.47
N ARG A 117 18.75 -8.59 -8.50
CA ARG A 117 17.72 -9.63 -8.54
C ARG A 117 17.49 -10.22 -9.94
N TYR A 118 17.50 -9.38 -10.97
CA TYR A 118 17.11 -9.78 -12.33
C TYR A 118 18.24 -9.73 -13.35
N GLY A 119 19.37 -9.09 -13.03
CA GLY A 119 20.57 -9.08 -13.88
C GLY A 119 20.48 -8.19 -15.10
N PHE A 120 19.61 -7.15 -15.12
CA PHE A 120 19.56 -6.16 -16.17
C PHE A 120 20.05 -4.78 -15.70
N LYS A 121 20.49 -3.95 -16.65
CA LYS A 121 20.84 -2.56 -16.40
C LYS A 121 19.59 -1.70 -16.35
N THR A 122 19.61 -0.68 -15.52
CA THR A 122 18.42 0.14 -15.22
C THR A 122 18.43 1.53 -15.86
N GLU A 123 19.54 1.89 -16.54
CA GLU A 123 19.69 3.22 -17.13
C GLU A 123 18.67 3.49 -18.24
N GLY A 124 17.97 4.60 -18.15
CA GLY A 124 17.00 5.04 -19.17
C GLY A 124 15.69 4.23 -19.22
N MET A 125 15.45 3.39 -18.23
CA MET A 125 14.21 2.62 -18.11
C MET A 125 13.13 3.41 -17.36
N ASP A 126 11.87 3.04 -17.63
CA ASP A 126 10.69 3.35 -16.84
C ASP A 126 10.11 2.08 -16.20
N GLY A 127 9.03 2.23 -15.43
CA GLY A 127 8.39 1.11 -14.75
C GLY A 127 7.86 0.04 -15.70
N ILE A 128 7.40 0.42 -16.89
CA ILE A 128 6.95 -0.52 -17.93
C ILE A 128 8.14 -1.36 -18.41
N ALA A 129 9.24 -0.70 -18.76
CA ALA A 129 10.46 -1.37 -19.19
C ALA A 129 11.03 -2.31 -18.11
N VAL A 130 10.88 -1.98 -16.82
CA VAL A 130 11.26 -2.88 -15.72
C VAL A 130 10.46 -4.18 -15.80
N VAL A 131 9.13 -4.11 -15.92
CA VAL A 131 8.26 -5.30 -15.96
C VAL A 131 8.53 -6.12 -17.24
N GLU A 132 8.71 -5.48 -18.39
CA GLU A 132 9.10 -6.16 -19.63
C GLU A 132 10.45 -6.89 -19.50
N ASN A 133 11.43 -6.26 -18.85
CA ASN A 133 12.72 -6.90 -18.58
C ASN A 133 12.60 -8.08 -17.61
N VAL A 134 11.74 -7.99 -16.60
CA VAL A 134 11.42 -9.14 -15.74
C VAL A 134 10.82 -10.27 -16.56
N ALA A 135 9.86 -9.99 -17.45
CA ALA A 135 9.27 -11.00 -18.35
C ALA A 135 10.34 -11.63 -19.24
N SER A 136 11.20 -10.81 -19.85
CA SER A 136 12.29 -11.26 -20.71
C SER A 136 13.26 -12.20 -19.97
N ARG A 137 13.72 -11.78 -18.78
CA ARG A 137 14.68 -12.56 -17.97
C ARG A 137 14.11 -13.85 -17.42
N ARG A 138 12.80 -13.89 -17.15
CA ARG A 138 12.10 -15.08 -16.68
C ARG A 138 11.57 -15.95 -17.83
N GLY A 139 11.67 -15.50 -19.09
CA GLY A 139 11.16 -16.22 -20.24
C GLY A 139 9.64 -16.28 -20.31
N PHE A 140 8.95 -15.29 -19.72
CA PHE A 140 7.49 -15.23 -19.72
C PHE A 140 6.99 -14.71 -21.07
N ARG A 141 6.31 -15.57 -21.82
CA ARG A 141 5.74 -15.24 -23.12
C ARG A 141 4.33 -15.82 -23.27
N VAL A 142 3.46 -15.07 -23.90
CA VAL A 142 2.13 -15.52 -24.33
C VAL A 142 2.16 -16.19 -25.70
N ARG A 143 1.05 -16.79 -26.13
CA ARG A 143 0.90 -17.27 -27.51
C ARG A 143 1.06 -16.09 -28.47
N GLY A 144 2.00 -16.19 -29.40
CA GLY A 144 2.35 -15.09 -30.33
C GLY A 144 3.75 -14.53 -30.08
N GLY A 145 4.40 -14.88 -28.96
CA GLY A 145 5.79 -14.53 -28.69
C GLY A 145 5.98 -13.21 -27.93
N GLU A 146 4.90 -12.48 -27.67
CA GLU A 146 4.92 -11.28 -26.84
C GLU A 146 5.19 -11.60 -25.36
N TYR A 147 5.62 -10.59 -24.59
CA TYR A 147 5.86 -10.77 -23.17
C TYR A 147 4.55 -10.93 -22.40
N ASP A 148 4.53 -11.84 -21.45
CA ASP A 148 3.44 -12.02 -20.48
C ASP A 148 3.63 -11.00 -19.35
N ILE A 149 3.07 -9.82 -19.55
CA ILE A 149 3.19 -8.67 -18.63
C ILE A 149 2.47 -8.94 -17.31
N GLU A 150 1.29 -9.55 -17.35
CA GLU A 150 0.52 -9.92 -16.15
C GLU A 150 1.34 -10.81 -15.22
N LYS A 151 1.94 -11.86 -15.77
CA LYS A 151 2.79 -12.78 -15.01
C LYS A 151 4.06 -12.10 -14.47
N ALA A 152 4.66 -11.21 -15.25
CA ALA A 152 5.84 -10.47 -14.83
C ALA A 152 5.52 -9.45 -13.72
N ALA A 153 4.39 -8.74 -13.83
CA ALA A 153 3.87 -7.84 -12.81
C ALA A 153 3.65 -8.59 -11.49
N HIS A 154 2.96 -9.74 -11.56
CA HIS A 154 2.76 -10.60 -10.39
C HIS A 154 4.08 -10.99 -9.72
N VAL A 155 5.09 -11.40 -10.51
CA VAL A 155 6.41 -11.79 -9.98
C VAL A 155 7.14 -10.61 -9.34
N LEU A 156 7.13 -9.42 -9.95
CA LEU A 156 7.76 -8.24 -9.40
C LEU A 156 7.14 -7.86 -8.04
N LEU A 157 5.82 -7.82 -7.97
CA LEU A 157 5.08 -7.54 -6.72
C LEU A 157 5.29 -8.62 -5.66
N HIS A 158 5.34 -9.88 -6.06
CA HIS A 158 5.64 -10.99 -5.15
C HIS A 158 7.06 -10.88 -4.60
N ASP A 159 8.06 -10.63 -5.44
CA ASP A 159 9.45 -10.48 -5.01
C ASP A 159 9.63 -9.28 -4.05
N TYR A 160 8.86 -8.20 -4.25
CA TYR A 160 8.80 -7.08 -3.32
C TYR A 160 8.18 -7.51 -1.97
N ARG A 161 6.98 -8.09 -1.98
CA ARG A 161 6.21 -8.48 -0.78
C ARG A 161 6.93 -9.52 0.09
N THR A 162 7.66 -10.42 -0.53
CA THR A 162 8.42 -11.48 0.16
C THR A 162 9.81 -11.03 0.61
N GLY A 163 10.24 -9.81 0.23
CA GLY A 163 11.59 -9.31 0.52
C GLY A 163 12.68 -9.92 -0.35
N ALA A 164 12.34 -10.65 -1.41
CA ALA A 164 13.31 -11.23 -2.34
C ALA A 164 14.11 -10.19 -3.13
N LEU A 165 13.58 -8.97 -3.27
CA LEU A 165 14.29 -7.81 -3.82
C LEU A 165 15.27 -7.19 -2.81
N GLY A 166 15.04 -7.37 -1.51
CA GLY A 166 15.82 -6.75 -0.45
C GLY A 166 14.97 -5.88 0.48
N ARG A 167 15.64 -5.04 1.27
CA ARG A 167 14.97 -4.13 2.21
C ARG A 167 14.58 -2.85 1.47
N ILE A 168 13.27 -2.63 1.34
CA ILE A 168 12.70 -1.51 0.59
C ILE A 168 11.70 -0.78 1.49
N SER A 169 11.81 0.55 1.51
CA SER A 169 10.78 1.46 2.00
C SER A 169 10.18 2.20 0.81
N LEU A 170 8.89 2.12 0.60
CA LEU A 170 8.22 2.82 -0.51
C LEU A 170 8.25 4.34 -0.32
N GLU A 171 8.37 4.79 0.93
CA GLU A 171 8.34 6.21 1.28
C GLU A 171 9.28 6.51 2.45
N THR A 172 9.78 7.75 2.52
CA THR A 172 10.45 8.32 3.70
C THR A 172 9.70 9.56 4.18
N PRO A 173 9.95 10.06 5.40
CA PRO A 173 9.34 11.30 5.87
C PRO A 173 9.55 12.48 4.90
N GLU A 174 10.73 12.57 4.30
CA GLU A 174 11.11 13.63 3.37
C GLU A 174 10.33 13.52 2.05
N THR A 175 10.30 12.33 1.44
CA THR A 175 9.55 12.11 0.20
C THR A 175 8.05 12.29 0.42
N ARG A 176 7.54 11.92 1.61
CA ARG A 176 6.15 12.16 1.99
C ARG A 176 5.83 13.64 2.05
N ALA A 177 6.68 14.45 2.69
CA ALA A 177 6.49 15.89 2.80
C ALA A 177 6.42 16.56 1.42
N VAL A 178 7.32 16.20 0.51
CA VAL A 178 7.33 16.72 -0.87
C VAL A 178 6.03 16.36 -1.60
N ARG A 179 5.55 15.11 -1.47
CA ARG A 179 4.33 14.67 -2.15
C ARG A 179 3.07 15.32 -1.59
N ILE A 180 3.00 15.53 -0.27
CA ILE A 180 1.89 16.27 0.33
C ILE A 180 1.86 17.70 -0.22
N ALA A 181 2.99 18.41 -0.22
CA ALA A 181 3.06 19.77 -0.75
C ALA A 181 2.65 19.86 -2.23
N ALA A 182 3.10 18.92 -3.05
CA ALA A 182 2.71 18.85 -4.46
C ALA A 182 1.21 18.60 -4.63
N HIS A 183 0.63 17.69 -3.85
CA HIS A 183 -0.80 17.39 -3.86
C HIS A 183 -1.65 18.59 -3.44
N GLU A 184 -1.24 19.32 -2.40
CA GLU A 184 -1.92 20.55 -1.96
C GLU A 184 -1.97 21.60 -3.07
N VAL A 185 -0.86 21.80 -3.79
CA VAL A 185 -0.80 22.73 -4.94
C VAL A 185 -1.73 22.27 -6.06
N GLU A 186 -1.73 20.98 -6.40
CA GLU A 186 -2.60 20.41 -7.43
C GLU A 186 -4.09 20.57 -7.05
N MET A 187 -4.44 20.30 -5.80
CA MET A 187 -5.82 20.45 -5.31
C MET A 187 -6.28 21.88 -5.30
N ALA A 188 -5.41 22.83 -4.93
CA ALA A 188 -5.71 24.26 -4.99
C ALA A 188 -5.97 24.72 -6.44
N GLU A 189 -5.15 24.28 -7.39
CA GLU A 189 -5.34 24.57 -8.80
C GLU A 189 -6.62 23.96 -9.38
N LYS A 190 -6.92 22.71 -9.06
CA LYS A 190 -8.19 22.07 -9.45
C LYS A 190 -9.40 22.81 -8.89
N ALA A 191 -9.33 23.27 -7.63
CA ALA A 191 -10.39 24.05 -7.01
C ALA A 191 -10.58 25.41 -7.70
N ARG A 192 -9.49 26.09 -8.07
CA ARG A 192 -9.53 27.34 -8.83
C ARG A 192 -10.21 27.17 -10.18
N ILE A 193 -9.79 26.17 -10.96
CA ILE A 193 -10.39 25.86 -12.27
C ILE A 193 -11.87 25.50 -12.15
N ALA A 194 -12.24 24.74 -11.13
CA ALA A 194 -13.64 24.39 -10.87
C ALA A 194 -14.49 25.61 -10.54
N ALA A 195 -13.97 26.53 -9.72
CA ALA A 195 -14.64 27.78 -9.39
C ALA A 195 -14.83 28.70 -10.62
N GLU A 196 -13.81 28.84 -11.46
CA GLU A 196 -13.89 29.60 -12.72
C GLU A 196 -14.94 29.01 -13.67
N LYS A 197 -14.97 27.68 -13.84
CA LYS A 197 -15.99 27.02 -14.65
C LYS A 197 -17.42 27.18 -14.09
N ALA A 198 -17.56 27.15 -12.77
CA ALA A 198 -18.85 27.37 -12.12
C ALA A 198 -19.34 28.82 -12.30
N ALA A 199 -18.46 29.79 -12.16
CA ALA A 199 -18.76 31.21 -12.40
C ALA A 199 -19.20 31.48 -13.86
N ALA A 200 -18.44 30.94 -14.83
CA ALA A 200 -18.78 31.06 -16.24
C ALA A 200 -20.15 30.48 -16.59
N ARG A 201 -20.48 29.29 -16.04
CA ARG A 201 -21.80 28.69 -16.22
C ARG A 201 -22.92 29.50 -15.58
N ALA A 202 -22.67 30.12 -14.43
CA ALA A 202 -23.64 30.96 -13.76
C ALA A 202 -23.93 32.25 -14.56
N GLU A 203 -22.89 32.85 -15.13
CA GLU A 203 -23.04 34.03 -16.01
C GLU A 203 -23.81 33.71 -17.29
N GLU A 204 -23.52 32.57 -17.92
CA GLU A 204 -24.24 32.09 -19.13
C GLU A 204 -25.73 31.86 -18.84
N ALA A 205 -26.02 31.18 -17.72
CA ALA A 205 -27.40 30.99 -17.26
C ALA A 205 -28.15 32.28 -16.95
N ALA A 206 -27.44 33.28 -16.40
CA ALA A 206 -28.01 34.62 -16.14
C ALA A 206 -28.30 35.41 -17.42
N ARG A 207 -27.43 35.27 -18.44
CA ARG A 207 -27.65 35.88 -19.78
C ARG A 207 -28.84 35.24 -20.50
N GLY A 208 -28.97 33.92 -20.46
CA GLY A 208 -30.09 33.21 -21.09
C GLY A 208 -31.46 33.61 -20.51
N LYS A 209 -31.54 33.92 -19.20
CA LYS A 209 -32.77 34.37 -18.54
C LYS A 209 -33.14 35.84 -18.83
N ARG A 210 -32.24 36.66 -19.34
CA ARG A 210 -32.52 38.08 -19.69
C ARG A 210 -32.90 38.29 -21.15
N GLY A 211 -32.83 37.23 -21.96
CA GLY A 211 -33.18 37.25 -23.40
C GLY A 211 -34.53 36.64 -23.76
N THR A 212 -35.30 36.24 -22.76
CA THR A 212 -36.73 35.82 -22.88
C THR A 212 -37.62 36.83 -22.15
#